data_0f24654e362d1b8dfb5169825dd5030a
#
_entry.id   0f24654e362d1b8dfb5169825dd5030a
#
_cell.length_a   1.000
_cell.length_b   1.000
_cell.length_c   1.000
_cell.angle_alpha   90.00
_cell.angle_beta   90.00
_cell.angle_gamma   90.00
#
_symmetry.space_group_name_H-M   'P 1'
#
loop_
_entity.id
_entity.type
_entity.pdbx_description
1 polymer ?
#
loop_
_entity_poly.entity_id
_entity_poly.type
_entity_poly.pdbx_seq_one_letter_code
_entity_poly.pdbx_strand_id
1 'polypeptide(L)'
;MKDVYQEVPQFENNAFLLRAVMPEDVEALLAVYSDKYALPFFNSDNCHGDNFYYPTRERMAQAIDFWMFSYENGWFVRWSIVDKTIGKAIGTVELFTRSFDDGLSGAVLRLDLRSDYENRGIIENLLTLLLPRVPEYFTSPVITKAPIYAVERIAALQALGFVPSDHLLVGEDGYAYNGYWEK
;
A
#
# COMPACT_ATOMS: atom_id res chain seq x y z
N MET A 1 0.14 3.80 -21.62
CA MET A 1 0.35 3.37 -20.23
C MET A 1 1.59 2.46 -20.23
N LYS A 2 2.54 2.70 -19.35
CA LYS A 2 3.72 1.83 -19.20
C LYS A 2 3.32 0.56 -18.47
N ASP A 3 4.04 -0.52 -18.71
CA ASP A 3 3.83 -1.77 -17.98
C ASP A 3 4.75 -1.79 -16.74
N VAL A 4 4.16 -1.73 -15.56
CA VAL A 4 4.88 -1.73 -14.28
C VAL A 4 5.54 -3.08 -13.98
N TYR A 5 5.12 -4.15 -14.66
CA TYR A 5 5.64 -5.50 -14.47
C TYR A 5 6.88 -5.83 -15.30
N GLN A 6 7.29 -4.95 -16.21
CA GLN A 6 8.57 -5.10 -16.92
C GLN A 6 9.76 -4.74 -16.04
N GLU A 7 9.60 -3.68 -15.24
CA GLU A 7 10.60 -3.23 -14.27
C GLU A 7 9.89 -2.41 -13.18
N VAL A 8 10.18 -2.69 -11.90
CA VAL A 8 9.65 -1.90 -10.79
C VAL A 8 10.27 -0.50 -10.81
N PRO A 9 9.51 0.55 -11.10
CA PRO A 9 10.05 1.90 -11.08
C PRO A 9 10.44 2.31 -9.67
N GLN A 10 11.51 3.11 -9.55
CA GLN A 10 11.90 3.73 -8.30
C GLN A 10 11.43 5.17 -8.26
N PHE A 11 10.97 5.60 -7.11
CA PHE A 11 10.59 6.99 -6.85
C PHE A 11 11.26 7.46 -5.58
N GLU A 12 11.81 8.66 -5.59
CA GLU A 12 12.46 9.20 -4.40
C GLU A 12 12.28 10.72 -4.27
N ASN A 13 12.39 11.17 -3.05
CA ASN A 13 12.56 12.57 -2.69
C ASN A 13 13.67 12.70 -1.63
N ASN A 14 13.76 13.84 -0.95
CA ASN A 14 14.79 14.04 0.06
C ASN A 14 14.67 13.12 1.29
N ALA A 15 13.44 12.66 1.63
CA ALA A 15 13.16 11.89 2.83
C ALA A 15 13.02 10.38 2.56
N PHE A 16 12.38 10.02 1.45
CA PHE A 16 11.96 8.64 1.18
C PHE A 16 12.42 8.13 -0.18
N LEU A 17 12.66 6.82 -0.23
CA LEU A 17 12.87 6.05 -1.45
C LEU A 17 11.82 4.93 -1.50
N LEU A 18 11.07 4.86 -2.59
CA LEU A 18 10.21 3.74 -2.95
C LEU A 18 10.94 2.88 -3.98
N ARG A 19 11.25 1.65 -3.61
CA ARG A 19 11.92 0.67 -4.48
C ARG A 19 11.30 -0.71 -4.33
N ALA A 20 11.55 -1.61 -5.27
CA ALA A 20 11.08 -2.99 -5.16
C ALA A 20 11.40 -3.58 -3.77
N VAL A 21 10.46 -4.35 -3.23
CA VAL A 21 10.71 -5.16 -2.02
C VAL A 21 11.79 -6.18 -2.35
N MET A 22 12.70 -6.41 -1.41
CA MET A 22 13.82 -7.35 -1.55
C MET A 22 13.90 -8.27 -0.32
N PRO A 23 14.51 -9.47 -0.43
CA PRO A 23 14.70 -10.39 0.71
C PRO A 23 15.43 -9.74 1.90
N GLU A 24 16.33 -8.79 1.63
CA GLU A 24 17.11 -8.06 2.64
C GLU A 24 16.26 -7.14 3.51
N ASP A 25 15.03 -6.82 3.08
CA ASP A 25 14.10 -5.99 3.85
C ASP A 25 13.48 -6.72 5.05
N VAL A 26 13.68 -8.04 5.17
CA VAL A 26 12.98 -8.90 6.12
C VAL A 26 13.05 -8.37 7.57
N GLU A 27 14.21 -7.94 8.05
CA GLU A 27 14.34 -7.44 9.43
C GLU A 27 13.63 -6.10 9.64
N ALA A 28 13.73 -5.22 8.67
CA ALA A 28 13.07 -3.91 8.75
C ALA A 28 11.54 -4.04 8.62
N LEU A 29 11.07 -4.87 7.69
CA LEU A 29 9.64 -5.12 7.50
C LEU A 29 9.04 -5.98 8.62
N LEU A 30 9.82 -6.85 9.26
CA LEU A 30 9.38 -7.53 10.49
C LEU A 30 8.97 -6.51 11.56
N ALA A 31 9.75 -5.45 11.74
CA ALA A 31 9.41 -4.39 12.70
C ALA A 31 8.12 -3.62 12.32
N VAL A 32 7.72 -3.61 11.04
CA VAL A 32 6.45 -3.04 10.57
C VAL A 32 5.29 -4.00 10.82
N TYR A 33 5.42 -5.24 10.34
CA TYR A 33 4.31 -6.19 10.29
C TYR A 33 4.12 -7.00 11.59
N SER A 34 5.04 -6.88 12.56
CA SER A 34 4.85 -7.34 13.93
C SER A 34 4.38 -6.24 14.89
N ASP A 35 4.26 -5.01 14.41
CA ASP A 35 3.79 -3.87 15.19
C ASP A 35 2.27 -3.94 15.38
N LYS A 36 1.85 -4.28 16.60
CA LYS A 36 0.42 -4.39 16.96
C LYS A 36 -0.31 -3.05 16.91
N TYR A 37 0.38 -1.93 17.00
CA TYR A 37 -0.20 -0.61 16.90
C TYR A 37 -0.40 -0.17 15.45
N ALA A 38 0.38 -0.73 14.51
CA ALA A 38 0.21 -0.51 13.08
C ALA A 38 -0.91 -1.38 12.47
N LEU A 39 -1.09 -2.59 12.99
CA LEU A 39 -2.03 -3.59 12.48
C LEU A 39 -3.44 -3.06 12.18
N PRO A 40 -4.08 -2.20 13.00
CA PRO A 40 -5.42 -1.68 12.72
C PRO A 40 -5.50 -0.81 11.47
N PHE A 41 -4.38 -0.31 10.94
CA PHE A 41 -4.33 0.54 9.74
C PHE A 41 -4.05 -0.22 8.46
N PHE A 42 -3.67 -1.50 8.53
CA PHE A 42 -3.40 -2.33 7.36
C PHE A 42 -4.69 -2.69 6.64
N ASN A 43 -4.66 -2.61 5.31
CA ASN A 43 -5.78 -3.03 4.49
C ASN A 43 -5.59 -4.49 4.04
N SER A 44 -6.25 -5.41 4.75
CA SER A 44 -6.27 -6.85 4.44
C SER A 44 -7.52 -7.32 3.70
N ASP A 45 -8.31 -6.40 3.13
CA ASP A 45 -9.49 -6.75 2.35
C ASP A 45 -9.12 -7.68 1.18
N ASN A 46 -9.90 -8.74 0.99
CA ASN A 46 -9.68 -9.75 -0.04
C ASN A 46 -8.30 -10.45 0.03
N CYS A 47 -7.77 -10.65 1.24
CA CYS A 47 -6.49 -11.34 1.46
C CYS A 47 -6.67 -12.77 2.02
N HIS A 48 -7.81 -13.41 1.74
CA HIS A 48 -8.10 -14.81 2.13
C HIS A 48 -7.89 -15.11 3.63
N GLY A 49 -8.19 -14.10 4.50
CA GLY A 49 -8.05 -14.21 5.95
C GLY A 49 -6.67 -13.83 6.50
N ASP A 50 -5.70 -13.50 5.65
CA ASP A 50 -4.44 -12.90 6.10
C ASP A 50 -4.70 -11.46 6.58
N ASN A 51 -4.32 -11.15 7.82
CA ASN A 51 -4.47 -9.83 8.42
C ASN A 51 -3.17 -9.00 8.41
N PHE A 52 -2.13 -9.50 7.73
CA PHE A 52 -0.81 -8.89 7.65
C PHE A 52 -0.06 -8.77 8.99
N TYR A 53 -0.43 -9.56 9.99
CA TYR A 53 0.33 -9.66 11.22
C TYR A 53 1.37 -10.79 11.11
N TYR A 54 2.64 -10.42 10.98
CA TYR A 54 3.75 -11.34 10.77
C TYR A 54 4.72 -11.25 11.95
N PRO A 55 4.50 -12.04 13.02
CA PRO A 55 5.23 -11.89 14.27
C PRO A 55 6.62 -12.53 14.26
N THR A 56 6.97 -13.29 13.22
CA THR A 56 8.27 -13.97 13.13
C THR A 56 8.99 -13.65 11.83
N ARG A 57 10.32 -13.75 11.88
CA ARG A 57 11.19 -13.53 10.72
C ARG A 57 10.83 -14.48 9.56
N GLU A 58 10.56 -15.74 9.87
CA GLU A 58 10.21 -16.76 8.88
C GLU A 58 8.91 -16.40 8.18
N ARG A 59 7.87 -15.96 8.93
CA ARG A 59 6.60 -15.54 8.35
C ARG A 59 6.74 -14.28 7.49
N MET A 60 7.58 -13.33 7.93
CA MET A 60 7.88 -12.13 7.14
C MET A 60 8.62 -12.47 5.84
N ALA A 61 9.62 -13.36 5.90
CA ALA A 61 10.33 -13.83 4.72
C ALA A 61 9.37 -14.49 3.71
N GLN A 62 8.48 -15.37 4.18
CA GLN A 62 7.44 -15.99 3.34
C GLN A 62 6.52 -14.95 2.68
N ALA A 63 6.19 -13.87 3.39
CA ALA A 63 5.39 -12.79 2.82
C ALA A 63 6.16 -12.05 1.71
N ILE A 64 7.44 -11.75 1.92
CA ILE A 64 8.30 -11.12 0.90
C ILE A 64 8.41 -12.03 -0.34
N ASP A 65 8.67 -13.33 -0.16
CA ASP A 65 8.75 -14.29 -1.26
C ASP A 65 7.43 -14.32 -2.05
N PHE A 66 6.29 -14.33 -1.35
CA PHE A 66 4.98 -14.28 -1.98
C PHE A 66 4.74 -12.96 -2.76
N TRP A 67 5.19 -11.81 -2.22
CA TRP A 67 5.05 -10.53 -2.91
C TRP A 67 5.91 -10.44 -4.18
N MET A 68 7.13 -10.98 -4.12
CA MET A 68 8.00 -11.07 -5.31
C MET A 68 7.40 -12.00 -6.36
N PHE A 69 6.92 -13.17 -5.96
CA PHE A 69 6.19 -14.09 -6.85
C PHE A 69 4.94 -13.43 -7.46
N SER A 70 4.17 -12.68 -6.68
CA SER A 70 2.97 -11.98 -7.16
C SER A 70 3.31 -10.92 -8.20
N TYR A 71 4.41 -10.20 -8.02
CA TYR A 71 4.92 -9.24 -9.00
C TYR A 71 5.29 -9.93 -10.32
N GLU A 72 6.03 -11.04 -10.26
CA GLU A 72 6.43 -11.83 -11.45
C GLU A 72 5.21 -12.38 -12.22
N ASN A 73 4.09 -12.60 -11.54
CA ASN A 73 2.83 -13.04 -12.14
C ASN A 73 1.88 -11.89 -12.53
N GLY A 74 2.28 -10.63 -12.38
CA GLY A 74 1.49 -9.48 -12.79
C GLY A 74 0.26 -9.22 -11.92
N TRP A 75 0.27 -9.64 -10.64
CA TRP A 75 -0.89 -9.47 -9.76
C TRP A 75 -0.92 -8.12 -9.07
N PHE A 76 0.21 -7.69 -8.54
CA PHE A 76 0.39 -6.37 -7.93
C PHE A 76 1.88 -5.98 -7.90
N VAL A 77 2.14 -4.71 -7.77
CA VAL A 77 3.47 -4.19 -7.49
C VAL A 77 3.53 -3.69 -6.06
N ARG A 78 4.59 -4.03 -5.33
CA ARG A 78 4.79 -3.57 -3.96
C ARG A 78 6.19 -2.98 -3.81
N TRP A 79 6.22 -1.76 -3.27
CA TRP A 79 7.46 -1.05 -2.94
C TRP A 79 7.72 -1.09 -1.45
N SER A 80 8.96 -1.31 -1.05
CA SER A 80 9.46 -0.93 0.26
C SER A 80 9.57 0.59 0.33
N ILE A 81 9.09 1.17 1.41
CA ILE A 81 9.24 2.59 1.74
C ILE A 81 10.46 2.70 2.63
N VAL A 82 11.57 3.23 2.08
CA VAL A 82 12.81 3.39 2.83
C VAL A 82 12.93 4.83 3.32
N ASP A 83 13.05 5.01 4.63
CA ASP A 83 13.45 6.29 5.22
C ASP A 83 14.96 6.48 5.00
N LYS A 84 15.31 7.49 4.20
CA LYS A 84 16.69 7.78 3.80
C LYS A 84 17.57 8.24 4.98
N THR A 85 16.97 8.71 6.07
CA THR A 85 17.69 9.13 7.27
C THR A 85 18.29 7.94 8.02
N ILE A 86 17.55 6.84 8.08
CA ILE A 86 17.97 5.63 8.80
C ILE A 86 18.37 4.48 7.86
N GLY A 87 18.14 4.63 6.55
CA GLY A 87 18.47 3.61 5.54
C GLY A 87 17.70 2.31 5.68
N LYS A 88 16.49 2.32 6.27
CA LYS A 88 15.68 1.12 6.53
C LYS A 88 14.26 1.28 6.01
N ALA A 89 13.66 0.16 5.60
CA ALA A 89 12.24 0.12 5.28
C ALA A 89 11.40 0.39 6.54
N ILE A 90 10.40 1.27 6.39
CA ILE A 90 9.46 1.71 7.44
C ILE A 90 8.04 1.30 7.13
N GLY A 91 7.82 0.65 6.01
CA GLY A 91 6.53 0.23 5.51
C GLY A 91 6.58 -0.22 4.08
N THR A 92 5.43 -0.48 3.52
CA THR A 92 5.28 -0.76 2.07
C THR A 92 4.11 0.02 1.49
N VAL A 93 4.16 0.24 0.18
CA VAL A 93 3.02 0.66 -0.61
C VAL A 93 2.80 -0.34 -1.75
N GLU A 94 1.55 -0.72 -1.99
CA GLU A 94 1.14 -1.65 -3.02
C GLU A 94 0.16 -0.99 -3.97
N LEU A 95 0.23 -1.33 -5.24
CA LEU A 95 -0.73 -0.93 -6.27
C LEU A 95 -1.12 -2.13 -7.14
N PHE A 96 -2.41 -2.25 -7.40
CA PHE A 96 -2.99 -3.20 -8.34
C PHE A 96 -4.30 -2.67 -8.92
N THR A 97 -4.78 -3.27 -10.00
CA THR A 97 -6.07 -2.90 -10.60
C THR A 97 -7.18 -3.80 -10.08
N ARG A 98 -8.34 -3.24 -9.77
CA ARG A 98 -9.56 -3.97 -9.41
C ARG A 98 -10.79 -3.36 -10.09
N SER A 99 -11.78 -4.24 -10.33
CA SER A 99 -13.12 -3.80 -10.73
C SER A 99 -13.96 -3.47 -9.50
N PHE A 100 -14.84 -2.49 -9.66
CA PHE A 100 -15.82 -2.08 -8.65
C PHE A 100 -17.17 -2.73 -8.92
N ASP A 101 -18.13 -2.53 -8.02
CA ASP A 101 -19.50 -3.05 -8.10
C ASP A 101 -20.29 -2.50 -9.30
N ASP A 102 -19.94 -1.32 -9.82
CA ASP A 102 -20.53 -0.71 -11.01
C ASP A 102 -19.87 -1.15 -12.34
N GLY A 103 -18.88 -2.05 -12.29
CA GLY A 103 -18.13 -2.54 -13.44
C GLY A 103 -17.00 -1.64 -13.93
N LEU A 104 -16.78 -0.48 -13.31
CA LEU A 104 -15.59 0.33 -13.55
C LEU A 104 -14.37 -0.30 -12.88
N SER A 105 -13.21 0.16 -13.25
CA SER A 105 -11.94 -0.30 -12.68
C SER A 105 -11.08 0.88 -12.24
N GLY A 106 -10.30 0.68 -11.19
CA GLY A 106 -9.36 1.67 -10.70
C GLY A 106 -8.14 1.04 -10.06
N ALA A 107 -7.19 1.89 -9.67
CA ALA A 107 -6.00 1.49 -8.94
C ALA A 107 -6.30 1.43 -7.44
N VAL A 108 -6.11 0.27 -6.84
CA VAL A 108 -6.17 0.12 -5.38
C VAL A 108 -4.78 0.35 -4.81
N LEU A 109 -4.68 1.32 -3.90
CA LEU A 109 -3.47 1.64 -3.16
C LEU A 109 -3.60 1.11 -1.74
N ARG A 110 -2.68 0.25 -1.32
CA ARG A 110 -2.50 -0.15 0.08
C ARG A 110 -1.25 0.50 0.62
N LEU A 111 -1.35 1.15 1.77
CA LEU A 111 -0.24 1.80 2.46
C LEU A 111 -0.12 1.21 3.86
N ASP A 112 0.95 0.47 4.11
CA ASP A 112 1.26 -0.15 5.39
C ASP A 112 2.50 0.51 5.98
N LEU A 113 2.34 1.17 7.13
CA LEU A 113 3.41 1.89 7.82
C LEU A 113 3.60 1.33 9.23
N ARG A 114 4.82 1.35 9.73
CA ARG A 114 5.07 1.19 11.16
C ARG A 114 4.36 2.31 11.93
N SER A 115 3.84 2.03 13.11
CA SER A 115 2.91 2.93 13.82
C SER A 115 3.48 4.32 14.10
N ASP A 116 4.78 4.44 14.36
CA ASP A 116 5.45 5.73 14.58
C ASP A 116 5.58 6.59 13.31
N TYR A 117 5.30 6.02 12.14
CA TYR A 117 5.21 6.73 10.86
C TYR A 117 3.77 6.97 10.39
N GLU A 118 2.77 6.47 11.12
CA GLU A 118 1.36 6.69 10.81
C GLU A 118 0.93 8.10 11.26
N ASN A 119 1.43 9.12 10.58
CA ASN A 119 1.08 10.52 10.81
C ASN A 119 0.87 11.28 9.51
N ARG A 120 0.08 12.33 9.57
CA ARG A 120 -0.36 13.12 8.42
C ARG A 120 0.80 13.58 7.53
N GLY A 121 1.83 14.19 8.11
CA GLY A 121 2.92 14.79 7.34
C GLY A 121 3.73 13.76 6.55
N ILE A 122 3.96 12.59 7.12
CA ILE A 122 4.65 11.48 6.45
C ILE A 122 3.78 10.91 5.33
N ILE A 123 2.50 10.66 5.59
CA ILE A 123 1.57 10.12 4.59
C ILE A 123 1.42 11.10 3.42
N GLU A 124 1.24 12.40 3.69
CA GLU A 124 1.20 13.43 2.63
C GLU A 124 2.48 13.42 1.79
N ASN A 125 3.65 13.33 2.43
CA ASN A 125 4.94 13.31 1.75
C ASN A 125 5.08 12.10 0.83
N LEU A 126 4.75 10.90 1.32
CA LEU A 126 4.79 9.65 0.56
C LEU A 126 3.81 9.65 -0.61
N LEU A 127 2.57 10.06 -0.38
CA LEU A 127 1.55 10.08 -1.42
C LEU A 127 1.80 11.19 -2.46
N THR A 128 2.36 12.33 -2.06
CA THR A 128 2.79 13.39 -2.99
C THR A 128 3.90 12.89 -3.92
N LEU A 129 4.78 12.01 -3.43
CA LEU A 129 5.82 11.38 -4.25
C LEU A 129 5.22 10.38 -5.26
N LEU A 130 4.25 9.57 -4.84
CA LEU A 130 3.74 8.44 -5.63
C LEU A 130 2.58 8.83 -6.58
N LEU A 131 1.57 9.56 -6.09
CA LEU A 131 0.32 9.80 -6.83
C LEU A 131 0.50 10.41 -8.23
N PRO A 132 1.42 11.36 -8.46
CA PRO A 132 1.65 11.90 -9.81
C PRO A 132 2.18 10.86 -10.81
N ARG A 133 2.70 9.72 -10.33
CA ARG A 133 3.26 8.65 -11.14
C ARG A 133 2.26 7.53 -11.45
N VAL A 134 1.21 7.40 -10.63
CA VAL A 134 0.21 6.33 -10.80
C VAL A 134 -0.41 6.32 -12.20
N PRO A 135 -0.81 7.45 -12.82
CA PRO A 135 -1.40 7.45 -14.15
C PRO A 135 -0.46 6.99 -15.29
N GLU A 136 0.84 6.89 -15.02
CA GLU A 136 1.77 6.32 -16.01
C GLU A 136 1.56 4.80 -16.16
N TYR A 137 1.07 4.12 -15.12
CA TYR A 137 1.01 2.65 -14.99
C TYR A 137 -0.40 2.11 -14.75
N PHE A 138 -1.28 2.87 -14.13
CA PHE A 138 -2.60 2.43 -13.67
C PHE A 138 -3.70 3.39 -14.12
N THR A 139 -4.93 2.87 -14.24
CA THR A 139 -6.12 3.68 -14.54
C THR A 139 -6.63 4.41 -13.29
N SER A 140 -7.31 5.53 -13.49
CA SER A 140 -8.06 6.25 -12.46
C SER A 140 -9.46 5.64 -12.28
N PRO A 141 -10.11 5.81 -11.12
CA PRO A 141 -9.61 6.50 -9.93
C PRO A 141 -8.55 5.69 -9.17
N VAL A 142 -7.81 6.38 -8.29
CA VAL A 142 -6.99 5.73 -7.25
C VAL A 142 -7.83 5.64 -5.99
N ILE A 143 -8.00 4.44 -5.46
CA ILE A 143 -8.73 4.21 -4.21
C ILE A 143 -7.80 3.67 -3.13
N THR A 144 -8.03 4.11 -1.89
CA THR A 144 -7.27 3.62 -0.72
C THR A 144 -8.17 3.53 0.50
N LYS A 145 -7.93 2.57 1.37
CA LYS A 145 -8.74 2.40 2.58
C LYS A 145 -8.20 3.25 3.72
N ALA A 146 -9.12 3.95 4.40
CA ALA A 146 -8.83 4.62 5.66
C ALA A 146 -10.01 4.42 6.62
N PRO A 147 -9.82 3.56 7.65
CA PRO A 147 -10.85 3.35 8.66
C PRO A 147 -11.14 4.65 9.43
N ILE A 148 -12.36 4.80 9.94
CA ILE A 148 -12.82 6.05 10.59
C ILE A 148 -11.95 6.52 11.75
N TYR A 149 -11.25 5.61 12.40
CA TYR A 149 -10.32 5.92 13.50
C TYR A 149 -8.91 6.33 13.01
N ALA A 150 -8.61 6.20 11.72
CA ALA A 150 -7.32 6.57 11.12
C ALA A 150 -7.26 8.08 10.84
N VAL A 151 -7.40 8.91 11.89
CA VAL A 151 -7.58 10.36 11.77
C VAL A 151 -6.44 11.06 11.05
N GLU A 152 -5.20 10.64 11.27
CA GLU A 152 -4.00 11.20 10.61
C GLU A 152 -4.00 10.84 9.11
N ARG A 153 -4.33 9.58 8.77
CA ARG A 153 -4.43 9.12 7.40
C ARG A 153 -5.55 9.83 6.65
N ILE A 154 -6.73 9.94 7.26
CA ILE A 154 -7.88 10.67 6.69
C ILE A 154 -7.51 12.13 6.43
N ALA A 155 -6.86 12.80 7.40
CA ALA A 155 -6.44 14.20 7.22
C ALA A 155 -5.44 14.36 6.06
N ALA A 156 -4.51 13.41 5.89
CA ALA A 156 -3.58 13.40 4.76
C ALA A 156 -4.31 13.20 3.42
N LEU A 157 -5.23 12.24 3.36
CA LEU A 157 -6.01 11.97 2.14
C LEU A 157 -6.84 13.18 1.73
N GLN A 158 -7.54 13.83 2.68
CA GLN A 158 -8.32 15.04 2.42
C GLN A 158 -7.44 16.18 1.90
N ALA A 159 -6.27 16.40 2.50
CA ALA A 159 -5.32 17.42 2.06
C ALA A 159 -4.83 17.18 0.63
N LEU A 160 -4.73 15.92 0.21
CA LEU A 160 -4.34 15.50 -1.13
C LEU A 160 -5.52 15.45 -2.12
N GLY A 161 -6.73 15.83 -1.71
CA GLY A 161 -7.92 15.90 -2.55
C GLY A 161 -8.66 14.58 -2.74
N PHE A 162 -8.42 13.59 -1.88
CA PHE A 162 -9.29 12.41 -1.83
C PHE A 162 -10.62 12.75 -1.17
N VAL A 163 -11.67 12.09 -1.63
CA VAL A 163 -13.01 12.14 -1.06
C VAL A 163 -13.46 10.74 -0.65
N PRO A 164 -14.40 10.58 0.29
CA PRO A 164 -15.00 9.28 0.55
C PRO A 164 -15.58 8.70 -0.73
N SER A 165 -15.28 7.42 -0.99
CA SER A 165 -15.77 6.71 -2.18
C SER A 165 -17.08 6.00 -1.87
N ASP A 166 -18.03 6.10 -2.80
CA ASP A 166 -19.25 5.29 -2.80
C ASP A 166 -19.05 3.92 -3.47
N HIS A 167 -17.92 3.70 -4.14
CA HIS A 167 -17.59 2.42 -4.75
C HIS A 167 -17.31 1.34 -3.72
N LEU A 168 -17.84 0.14 -3.97
CA LEU A 168 -17.51 -1.06 -3.21
C LEU A 168 -16.47 -1.87 -3.99
N LEU A 169 -15.40 -2.26 -3.31
CA LEU A 169 -14.43 -3.19 -3.86
C LEU A 169 -14.99 -4.60 -3.71
N VAL A 170 -15.28 -5.25 -4.83
CA VAL A 170 -15.76 -6.64 -4.82
C VAL A 170 -14.56 -7.59 -4.81
N GLY A 171 -14.46 -8.39 -3.74
CA GLY A 171 -13.43 -9.40 -3.58
C GLY A 171 -13.71 -10.67 -4.40
N GLU A 172 -12.71 -11.51 -4.59
CA GLU A 172 -12.86 -12.85 -5.19
C GLU A 172 -13.69 -13.80 -4.31
N ASP A 173 -13.75 -13.49 -3.02
CA ASP A 173 -14.60 -14.15 -2.02
C ASP A 173 -16.08 -13.77 -2.13
N GLY A 174 -16.43 -12.83 -3.03
CA GLY A 174 -17.78 -12.33 -3.24
C GLY A 174 -18.23 -11.28 -2.21
N TYR A 175 -17.37 -10.87 -1.27
CA TYR A 175 -17.68 -9.78 -0.34
C TYR A 175 -17.46 -8.42 -0.98
N ALA A 176 -18.33 -7.47 -0.62
CA ALA A 176 -18.22 -6.06 -0.99
C ALA A 176 -17.58 -5.28 0.17
N TYR A 177 -16.39 -4.78 -0.05
CA TYR A 177 -15.61 -4.03 0.94
C TYR A 177 -15.84 -2.52 0.78
N ASN A 178 -16.06 -1.82 1.88
CA ASN A 178 -16.31 -0.39 1.96
C ASN A 178 -15.20 0.36 2.72
N GLY A 179 -15.42 1.67 2.96
CA GLY A 179 -14.49 2.52 3.73
C GLY A 179 -13.29 2.99 2.91
N TYR A 180 -13.46 3.05 1.60
CA TYR A 180 -12.47 3.58 0.68
C TYR A 180 -12.60 5.08 0.48
N TRP A 181 -11.49 5.69 0.09
CA TRP A 181 -11.34 7.07 -0.35
C TRP A 181 -10.81 7.05 -1.77
N GLU A 182 -11.27 7.98 -2.62
CA GLU A 182 -10.91 8.01 -4.04
C GLU A 182 -10.41 9.37 -4.50
N LYS A 183 -9.58 9.32 -5.54
CA LYS A 183 -9.05 10.50 -6.23
C LYS A 183 -8.85 10.20 -7.70
#